data_032b4667716d433ce0ad04da14359874
#
_entry.id   032b4667716d433ce0ad04da14359874
#
_cell.length_a   1.000
_cell.length_b   1.000
_cell.length_c   1.000
_cell.angle_alpha   90.00
_cell.angle_beta   90.00
_cell.angle_gamma   90.00
#
_symmetry.space_group_name_H-M   'P 1'
#
loop_
_entity.id
_entity.type
_entity.pdbx_description
1 polymer ?
#
loop_
_entity_poly.entity_id
_entity_poly.type
_entity_poly.pdbx_seq_one_letter_code
_entity_poly.pdbx_strand_id
1 'polypeptide(L)'
;IADAVLAGGIRRAALISLFSADDEEMLAAKAGNWWEANPQRGRANNSVALMRHLITREFFMDIWERIKEAGSGEPGFYLSNDKDWGTNPCCEIALRPYQFCNLTEINASDLETQQEYEDRARVAAFIGTLQAGYTDFHYLRDIWRRNTEKDALVGVSMTGIASGKVLELDMKAASLAVKQENRRVAEKIGIRPAARTTCVKPAGTTSLTLGTSSGIHAWHSDYYIRRLRVGKNEAIYNYLSMYHPELIQDEYFRPHDTAVIEVPQKSPDNAITRSESALQLLKRVKRVTEEWVQPGHTTGQNTHNVSATISIKDAEWIDVGEWMWENRNFYNGLSVLPYSDHTYKQAPFEDCSLEKFQVLLNSLKDINTENIMEIEDDTNLSGELACSGGSCEIF
;
A
#
# COMPACT_ATOMS: atom_id res chain seq x y z
N ILE A 1 8.52 -15.53 -13.25
CA ILE A 1 9.28 -14.67 -12.31
C ILE A 1 8.45 -14.47 -11.05
N ALA A 2 7.19 -14.00 -11.16
CA ALA A 2 6.34 -13.77 -9.99
C ALA A 2 6.16 -15.03 -9.13
N ASP A 3 5.98 -16.21 -9.73
CA ASP A 3 5.90 -17.48 -8.99
C ASP A 3 7.20 -17.81 -8.24
N ALA A 4 8.35 -17.56 -8.85
CA ALA A 4 9.64 -17.77 -8.20
C ALA A 4 9.85 -16.83 -7.00
N VAL A 5 9.29 -15.64 -7.08
CA VAL A 5 9.35 -14.65 -6.01
C VAL A 5 8.45 -15.06 -4.83
N LEU A 6 7.29 -15.65 -5.10
CA LEU A 6 6.37 -16.17 -4.08
C LEU A 6 6.85 -17.48 -3.46
N ALA A 7 7.58 -18.29 -4.22
CA ALA A 7 8.11 -19.58 -3.75
C ALA A 7 9.18 -19.45 -2.66
N GLY A 8 9.69 -18.27 -2.39
CA GLY A 8 10.70 -18.02 -1.35
C GLY A 8 10.20 -18.13 0.10
N GLY A 9 8.91 -18.33 0.33
CA GLY A 9 8.29 -18.80 1.58
C GLY A 9 8.27 -17.84 2.78
N ILE A 10 9.19 -16.89 2.89
CA ILE A 10 9.37 -16.09 4.12
C ILE A 10 8.83 -14.68 4.01
N ARG A 11 8.70 -14.13 2.80
CA ARG A 11 8.18 -12.77 2.58
C ARG A 11 7.33 -12.70 1.34
N ARG A 12 6.24 -11.93 1.43
CA ARG A 12 5.52 -11.47 0.25
C ARG A 12 6.46 -10.63 -0.59
N ALA A 13 6.68 -11.04 -1.82
CA ALA A 13 7.34 -10.24 -2.82
C ALA A 13 6.31 -9.82 -3.85
N ALA A 14 6.42 -8.62 -4.37
CA ALA A 14 5.54 -8.07 -5.38
C ALA A 14 6.34 -7.69 -6.62
N LEU A 15 5.67 -7.67 -7.76
CA LEU A 15 6.24 -7.29 -9.05
C LEU A 15 5.39 -6.19 -9.69
N ILE A 16 6.04 -5.24 -10.34
CA ILE A 16 5.39 -4.31 -11.26
C ILE A 16 6.05 -4.42 -12.63
N SER A 17 5.23 -4.42 -13.68
CA SER A 17 5.66 -4.27 -15.06
C SER A 17 5.36 -2.84 -15.50
N LEU A 18 6.40 -2.05 -15.77
CA LEU A 18 6.30 -0.76 -16.44
C LEU A 18 6.52 -0.97 -17.92
N PHE A 19 5.61 -0.52 -18.76
CA PHE A 19 5.65 -0.74 -20.20
C PHE A 19 5.34 0.53 -20.97
N SER A 20 5.76 0.56 -22.23
CA SER A 20 5.55 1.71 -23.13
C SER A 20 4.11 1.79 -23.60
N ALA A 21 3.64 3.00 -23.83
CA ALA A 21 2.26 3.26 -24.23
C ALA A 21 1.87 2.75 -25.63
N ASP A 22 2.83 2.33 -26.44
CA ASP A 22 2.64 1.68 -27.73
C ASP A 22 2.60 0.14 -27.65
N ASP A 23 2.71 -0.43 -26.45
CA ASP A 23 2.58 -1.87 -26.20
C ASP A 23 1.10 -2.25 -25.99
N GLU A 24 0.41 -2.49 -27.11
CA GLU A 24 -1.02 -2.85 -27.12
C GLU A 24 -1.31 -4.17 -26.40
N GLU A 25 -0.37 -5.12 -26.37
CA GLU A 25 -0.53 -6.39 -25.66
C GLU A 25 -0.54 -6.16 -24.15
N MET A 26 0.34 -5.29 -23.65
CA MET A 26 0.38 -4.94 -22.24
C MET A 26 -0.78 -4.04 -21.82
N LEU A 27 -1.23 -3.13 -22.68
CA LEU A 27 -2.44 -2.33 -22.43
C LEU A 27 -3.68 -3.21 -22.24
N ALA A 28 -3.78 -4.31 -22.99
CA ALA A 28 -4.89 -5.25 -22.91
C ALA A 28 -4.66 -6.46 -21.99
N ALA A 29 -3.51 -6.52 -21.30
CA ALA A 29 -3.10 -7.72 -20.57
C ALA A 29 -4.10 -8.21 -19.52
N LYS A 30 -4.85 -7.29 -18.89
CA LYS A 30 -5.88 -7.61 -17.90
C LYS A 30 -7.27 -7.10 -18.33
N ALA A 31 -7.57 -7.20 -19.62
CA ALA A 31 -8.91 -6.99 -20.16
C ALA A 31 -9.66 -8.31 -20.30
N GLY A 32 -10.99 -8.27 -20.26
CA GLY A 32 -11.86 -9.45 -20.40
C GLY A 32 -11.61 -10.50 -19.30
N ASN A 33 -11.79 -11.77 -19.62
CA ASN A 33 -11.68 -12.90 -18.67
C ASN A 33 -10.22 -13.37 -18.49
N TRP A 34 -9.28 -12.44 -18.33
CA TRP A 34 -7.86 -12.74 -18.20
C TRP A 34 -7.54 -13.68 -17.02
N TRP A 35 -8.32 -13.61 -15.94
CA TRP A 35 -8.12 -14.45 -14.73
C TRP A 35 -8.36 -15.93 -14.98
N GLU A 36 -9.19 -16.31 -15.97
CA GLU A 36 -9.40 -17.70 -16.38
C GLU A 36 -8.29 -18.18 -17.33
N ALA A 37 -7.98 -17.36 -18.35
CA ALA A 37 -7.01 -17.73 -19.39
C ALA A 37 -5.56 -17.58 -18.93
N ASN A 38 -5.27 -16.57 -18.09
CA ASN A 38 -3.92 -16.20 -17.66
C ASN A 38 -3.86 -15.76 -16.19
N PRO A 39 -4.22 -16.62 -15.23
CA PRO A 39 -4.32 -16.25 -13.81
C PRO A 39 -2.99 -15.75 -13.22
N GLN A 40 -1.84 -16.16 -13.79
CA GLN A 40 -0.52 -15.70 -13.38
C GLN A 40 -0.34 -14.17 -13.55
N ARG A 41 -1.12 -13.50 -14.41
CA ARG A 41 -1.08 -12.04 -14.59
C ARG A 41 -1.52 -11.29 -13.33
N GLY A 42 -2.31 -11.92 -12.46
CA GLY A 42 -2.70 -11.36 -11.16
C GLY A 42 -1.54 -11.18 -10.18
N ARG A 43 -0.37 -11.78 -10.44
CA ARG A 43 0.82 -11.69 -9.58
C ARG A 43 1.74 -10.52 -9.87
N ALA A 44 1.37 -9.64 -10.78
CA ALA A 44 2.12 -8.44 -11.11
C ALA A 44 1.17 -7.26 -11.30
N ASN A 45 1.55 -6.09 -10.80
CA ASN A 45 0.91 -4.83 -11.18
C ASN A 45 1.41 -4.43 -12.56
N ASN A 46 0.55 -3.90 -13.41
CA ASN A 46 0.91 -3.39 -14.74
C ASN A 46 0.61 -1.90 -14.79
N SER A 47 1.61 -1.10 -15.16
CA SER A 47 1.42 0.36 -15.30
C SER A 47 2.06 0.87 -16.58
N VAL A 48 1.32 1.69 -17.31
CA VAL A 48 1.84 2.37 -18.49
C VAL A 48 2.75 3.52 -18.04
N ALA A 49 3.99 3.51 -18.51
CA ALA A 49 4.97 4.54 -18.21
C ALA A 49 4.85 5.71 -19.19
N LEU A 50 4.52 6.88 -18.68
CA LEU A 50 4.27 8.06 -19.47
C LEU A 50 5.23 9.19 -19.08
N MET A 51 5.83 9.80 -20.08
CA MET A 51 6.67 11.00 -19.87
C MET A 51 5.77 12.21 -19.66
N ARG A 52 5.80 12.78 -18.46
CA ARG A 52 4.92 13.86 -17.99
C ARG A 52 4.88 15.09 -18.93
N HIS A 53 6.02 15.41 -19.55
CA HIS A 53 6.17 16.55 -20.44
C HIS A 53 5.86 16.24 -21.93
N LEU A 54 5.64 14.98 -22.28
CA LEU A 54 5.34 14.55 -23.66
C LEU A 54 3.90 14.14 -23.86
N ILE A 55 3.21 13.72 -22.78
CA ILE A 55 1.84 13.24 -22.90
C ILE A 55 0.87 14.38 -23.21
N THR A 56 -0.02 14.15 -24.17
CA THR A 56 -1.14 15.05 -24.47
C THR A 56 -2.40 14.65 -23.70
N ARG A 57 -3.36 15.56 -23.58
CA ARG A 57 -4.63 15.28 -22.92
C ARG A 57 -5.42 14.20 -23.66
N GLU A 58 -5.46 14.28 -24.99
CA GLU A 58 -6.19 13.32 -25.83
C GLU A 58 -5.67 11.90 -25.60
N PHE A 59 -4.34 11.72 -25.59
CA PHE A 59 -3.72 10.43 -25.37
C PHE A 59 -3.94 9.90 -23.96
N PHE A 60 -3.86 10.78 -22.94
CA PHE A 60 -4.17 10.40 -21.57
C PHE A 60 -5.62 9.91 -21.42
N MET A 61 -6.58 10.62 -22.03
CA MET A 61 -8.00 10.29 -21.97
C MET A 61 -8.32 9.02 -22.78
N ASP A 62 -7.62 8.71 -23.85
CA ASP A 62 -7.75 7.43 -24.57
C ASP A 62 -7.38 6.26 -23.66
N ILE A 63 -6.25 6.33 -22.96
CA ILE A 63 -5.85 5.31 -21.99
C ILE A 63 -6.87 5.25 -20.83
N TRP A 64 -7.36 6.39 -20.37
CA TRP A 64 -8.37 6.46 -19.30
C TRP A 64 -9.65 5.70 -19.64
N GLU A 65 -10.18 5.88 -20.86
CA GLU A 65 -11.36 5.14 -21.30
C GLU A 65 -11.08 3.63 -21.41
N ARG A 66 -9.92 3.22 -21.88
CA ARG A 66 -9.53 1.79 -21.91
C ARG A 66 -9.48 1.17 -20.50
N ILE A 67 -8.97 1.89 -19.52
CA ILE A 67 -8.94 1.43 -18.10
C ILE A 67 -10.37 1.25 -17.58
N LYS A 68 -11.24 2.20 -17.85
CA LYS A 68 -12.64 2.17 -17.46
C LYS A 68 -13.37 0.98 -18.11
N GLU A 69 -13.18 0.78 -19.43
CA GLU A 69 -13.81 -0.33 -20.19
C GLU A 69 -13.28 -1.70 -19.74
N ALA A 70 -12.01 -1.81 -19.39
CA ALA A 70 -11.42 -3.06 -18.91
C ALA A 70 -12.01 -3.51 -17.57
N GLY A 71 -12.49 -2.59 -16.73
CA GLY A 71 -13.13 -2.88 -15.44
C GLY A 71 -12.20 -3.52 -14.40
N SER A 72 -10.94 -3.79 -14.75
CA SER A 72 -9.93 -4.40 -13.88
C SER A 72 -9.13 -3.38 -13.08
N GLY A 73 -9.29 -2.09 -13.38
CA GLY A 73 -8.45 -1.02 -12.80
C GLY A 73 -7.02 -0.95 -13.34
N GLU A 74 -6.66 -1.80 -14.28
CA GLU A 74 -5.35 -1.80 -14.92
C GLU A 74 -5.46 -1.58 -16.45
N PRO A 75 -4.42 -1.02 -17.07
CA PRO A 75 -3.13 -0.64 -16.46
C PRO A 75 -3.25 0.58 -15.54
N GLY A 76 -2.39 0.64 -14.50
CA GLY A 76 -2.18 1.88 -13.75
C GLY A 76 -1.41 2.91 -14.58
N PHE A 77 -1.38 4.16 -14.13
CA PHE A 77 -0.52 5.20 -14.68
C PHE A 77 0.78 5.31 -13.88
N TYR A 78 1.92 5.40 -14.58
CA TYR A 78 3.18 5.85 -14.00
C TYR A 78 3.70 7.06 -14.78
N LEU A 79 3.63 8.24 -14.17
CA LEU A 79 4.08 9.50 -14.74
C LEU A 79 5.50 9.81 -14.29
N SER A 80 6.43 9.89 -15.22
CA SER A 80 7.84 10.16 -14.96
C SER A 80 8.32 11.43 -15.67
N ASN A 81 9.35 12.05 -15.10
CA ASN A 81 10.08 13.14 -15.75
C ASN A 81 11.36 12.66 -16.46
N ASP A 82 11.68 11.37 -16.31
CA ASP A 82 12.86 10.75 -16.91
C ASP A 82 12.52 9.30 -17.30
N LYS A 83 12.83 8.93 -18.54
CA LYS A 83 12.51 7.61 -19.13
C LYS A 83 13.22 6.43 -18.46
N ASP A 84 14.35 6.68 -17.82
CA ASP A 84 15.15 5.64 -17.19
C ASP A 84 14.76 5.40 -15.71
N TRP A 85 13.76 6.13 -15.21
CA TRP A 85 13.26 5.95 -13.86
C TRP A 85 12.05 5.02 -13.82
N GLY A 86 11.99 4.24 -12.76
CA GLY A 86 10.88 3.38 -12.43
C GLY A 86 10.44 3.56 -11.00
N THR A 87 9.75 2.56 -10.49
CA THR A 87 9.20 2.55 -9.14
C THR A 87 9.21 1.13 -8.57
N ASN A 88 9.00 1.01 -7.27
CA ASN A 88 8.67 -0.26 -6.64
C ASN A 88 7.22 -0.67 -6.94
N PRO A 89 6.81 -1.91 -6.67
CA PRO A 89 5.49 -2.43 -7.04
C PRO A 89 4.29 -1.63 -6.55
N CYS A 90 4.40 -1.01 -5.38
CA CYS A 90 3.32 -0.18 -4.82
C CYS A 90 3.39 1.30 -5.25
N CYS A 91 4.34 1.68 -6.11
CA CYS A 91 4.51 3.03 -6.67
C CYS A 91 4.83 4.16 -5.68
N GLU A 92 5.19 3.89 -4.42
CA GLU A 92 5.54 4.94 -3.48
C GLU A 92 6.98 5.45 -3.61
N ILE A 93 7.89 4.66 -4.20
CA ILE A 93 9.32 4.98 -4.28
C ILE A 93 9.75 5.20 -5.73
N ALA A 94 10.28 6.37 -6.02
CA ALA A 94 10.90 6.64 -7.30
C ALA A 94 12.33 6.07 -7.33
N LEU A 95 12.60 5.18 -8.27
CA LEU A 95 13.84 4.41 -8.39
C LEU A 95 14.54 4.66 -9.72
N ARG A 96 15.87 4.77 -9.67
CA ARG A 96 16.74 4.55 -10.82
C ARG A 96 16.92 3.05 -11.05
N PRO A 97 17.40 2.62 -12.21
CA PRO A 97 17.81 1.24 -12.40
C PRO A 97 18.82 0.79 -11.34
N TYR A 98 18.66 -0.45 -10.86
CA TYR A 98 19.56 -1.06 -9.88
C TYR A 98 19.65 -0.28 -8.55
N GLN A 99 18.50 0.10 -7.98
CA GLN A 99 18.42 0.75 -6.67
C GLN A 99 17.51 0.01 -5.70
N PHE A 100 17.81 0.21 -4.42
CA PHE A 100 16.96 -0.15 -3.30
C PHE A 100 16.51 1.09 -2.55
N CYS A 101 15.40 0.96 -1.82
CA CYS A 101 14.94 1.96 -0.87
C CYS A 101 14.64 1.31 0.48
N ASN A 102 14.81 2.08 1.54
CA ASN A 102 14.61 1.67 2.92
C ASN A 102 13.35 2.34 3.43
N LEU A 103 12.34 1.52 3.76
CA LEU A 103 11.03 1.97 4.18
C LEU A 103 10.89 1.86 5.70
N THR A 104 10.33 2.89 6.29
CA THR A 104 9.84 2.94 7.66
C THR A 104 8.45 3.53 7.69
N GLU A 105 7.71 3.34 8.78
CA GLU A 105 6.32 3.77 8.85
C GLU A 105 5.97 4.32 10.23
N ILE A 106 5.19 5.40 10.24
CA ILE A 106 4.69 6.07 11.42
C ILE A 106 3.19 5.72 11.59
N ASN A 107 2.78 5.36 12.80
CA ASN A 107 1.36 5.38 13.14
C ASN A 107 0.89 6.84 13.23
N ALA A 108 -0.01 7.23 12.34
CA ALA A 108 -0.56 8.57 12.27
C ALA A 108 -2.00 8.66 12.84
N SER A 109 -2.54 7.53 13.30
CA SER A 109 -3.95 7.46 13.76
C SER A 109 -4.17 7.98 15.17
N ASP A 110 -3.14 7.94 16.01
CA ASP A 110 -3.20 8.24 17.45
C ASP A 110 -2.32 9.44 17.86
N LEU A 111 -1.94 10.28 16.90
CA LEU A 111 -1.17 11.49 17.14
C LEU A 111 -2.03 12.52 17.91
N GLU A 112 -1.48 13.07 18.99
CA GLU A 112 -2.15 14.09 19.80
C GLU A 112 -1.53 15.48 19.62
N THR A 113 -0.22 15.55 19.41
CA THR A 113 0.52 16.81 19.32
C THR A 113 1.47 16.86 18.14
N GLN A 114 1.81 18.08 17.70
CA GLN A 114 2.83 18.31 16.69
C GLN A 114 4.21 17.78 17.10
N GLN A 115 4.58 17.93 18.36
CA GLN A 115 5.85 17.45 18.88
C GLN A 115 5.95 15.92 18.79
N GLU A 116 4.91 15.22 19.20
CA GLU A 116 4.84 13.76 19.08
C GLU A 116 5.00 13.30 17.64
N TYR A 117 4.32 13.96 16.70
CA TYR A 117 4.44 13.66 15.28
C TYR A 117 5.88 13.82 14.78
N GLU A 118 6.52 14.94 15.12
CA GLU A 118 7.91 15.17 14.71
C GLU A 118 8.89 14.18 15.36
N ASP A 119 8.66 13.78 16.61
CA ASP A 119 9.49 12.81 17.30
C ASP A 119 9.38 11.42 16.68
N ARG A 120 8.17 10.96 16.38
CA ARG A 120 7.94 9.71 15.61
C ARG A 120 8.60 9.79 14.22
N ALA A 121 8.50 10.94 13.55
CA ALA A 121 9.12 11.18 12.26
C ALA A 121 10.64 11.09 12.32
N ARG A 122 11.28 11.64 13.35
CA ARG A 122 12.73 11.55 13.60
C ARG A 122 13.15 10.10 13.87
N VAL A 123 12.41 9.36 14.70
CA VAL A 123 12.72 7.95 14.99
C VAL A 123 12.64 7.11 13.71
N ALA A 124 11.62 7.28 12.91
CA ALA A 124 11.47 6.58 11.63
C ALA A 124 12.61 6.94 10.64
N ALA A 125 12.98 8.22 10.57
CA ALA A 125 14.12 8.68 9.77
C ALA A 125 15.45 8.11 10.26
N PHE A 126 15.66 8.03 11.56
CA PHE A 126 16.85 7.41 12.17
C PHE A 126 16.99 5.95 11.73
N ILE A 127 15.94 5.14 11.90
CA ILE A 127 15.95 3.73 11.53
C ILE A 127 16.17 3.57 10.02
N GLY A 128 15.42 4.31 9.18
CA GLY A 128 15.55 4.27 7.73
C GLY A 128 16.94 4.66 7.24
N THR A 129 17.59 5.62 7.91
CA THR A 129 18.95 6.04 7.55
C THR A 129 19.99 4.98 7.94
N LEU A 130 19.82 4.29 9.07
CA LEU A 130 20.67 3.14 9.41
C LEU A 130 20.54 2.03 8.37
N GLN A 131 19.31 1.71 7.93
CA GLN A 131 19.08 0.73 6.87
C GLN A 131 19.77 1.12 5.56
N ALA A 132 19.74 2.40 5.19
CA ALA A 132 20.42 2.91 3.99
C ALA A 132 21.94 2.71 4.01
N GLY A 133 22.54 2.48 5.18
CA GLY A 133 23.94 2.13 5.33
C GLY A 133 24.29 0.67 4.99
N TYR A 134 23.29 -0.21 4.88
CA TYR A 134 23.52 -1.62 4.52
C TYR A 134 23.61 -1.78 3.00
N THR A 135 24.80 -1.60 2.44
CA THR A 135 25.07 -1.63 0.99
C THR A 135 26.00 -2.73 0.55
N ASP A 136 26.34 -3.67 1.44
CA ASP A 136 27.16 -4.83 1.12
C ASP A 136 26.29 -5.94 0.48
N PHE A 137 26.17 -5.86 -0.84
CA PHE A 137 25.33 -6.76 -1.63
C PHE A 137 26.17 -7.88 -2.26
N HIS A 138 26.51 -8.90 -1.48
CA HIS A 138 27.45 -9.99 -1.85
C HIS A 138 27.14 -10.68 -3.19
N TYR A 139 25.86 -10.82 -3.56
CA TYR A 139 25.44 -11.57 -4.74
C TYR A 139 25.03 -10.70 -5.93
N LEU A 140 25.11 -9.38 -5.78
CA LEU A 140 24.69 -8.45 -6.83
C LEU A 140 25.90 -7.80 -7.49
N ARG A 141 25.71 -7.36 -8.74
CA ARG A 141 26.73 -6.57 -9.45
C ARG A 141 26.96 -5.25 -8.74
N ASP A 142 28.18 -4.75 -8.76
CA ASP A 142 28.61 -3.50 -8.10
C ASP A 142 27.74 -2.25 -8.45
N ILE A 143 27.09 -2.27 -9.62
CA ILE A 143 26.18 -1.20 -10.01
C ILE A 143 25.02 -1.00 -9.01
N TRP A 144 24.54 -2.08 -8.37
CA TRP A 144 23.50 -1.99 -7.33
C TRP A 144 23.98 -1.19 -6.12
N ARG A 145 25.19 -1.51 -5.64
CA ARG A 145 25.80 -0.79 -4.53
C ARG A 145 25.99 0.69 -4.87
N ARG A 146 26.64 0.99 -6.01
CA ARG A 146 26.93 2.36 -6.43
C ARG A 146 25.68 3.21 -6.59
N ASN A 147 24.63 2.68 -7.22
CA ASN A 147 23.40 3.42 -7.43
C ASN A 147 22.62 3.60 -6.11
N THR A 148 22.62 2.59 -5.22
CA THR A 148 22.00 2.70 -3.91
C THR A 148 22.70 3.71 -3.03
N GLU A 149 24.03 3.67 -2.93
CA GLU A 149 24.84 4.64 -2.17
C GLU A 149 24.73 6.06 -2.71
N LYS A 150 24.55 6.21 -4.03
CA LYS A 150 24.44 7.52 -4.67
C LYS A 150 23.28 8.35 -4.14
N ASP A 151 22.11 7.75 -4.03
CA ASP A 151 20.88 8.42 -3.62
C ASP A 151 20.49 8.12 -2.16
N ALA A 152 21.04 7.06 -1.55
CA ALA A 152 20.83 6.62 -0.15
C ALA A 152 19.35 6.72 0.27
N LEU A 153 18.44 6.19 -0.56
CA LEU A 153 17.01 6.43 -0.47
C LEU A 153 16.42 5.97 0.86
N VAL A 154 15.59 6.81 1.43
CA VAL A 154 14.74 6.53 2.59
C VAL A 154 13.29 6.86 2.23
N GLY A 155 12.36 6.06 2.67
CA GLY A 155 10.92 6.32 2.51
C GLY A 155 10.23 6.22 3.87
N VAL A 156 10.16 7.33 4.60
CA VAL A 156 9.33 7.42 5.80
C VAL A 156 7.89 7.58 5.36
N SER A 157 7.07 6.58 5.68
CA SER A 157 5.64 6.53 5.37
C SER A 157 4.80 6.80 6.61
N MET A 158 3.52 7.01 6.39
CA MET A 158 2.50 7.13 7.43
C MET A 158 1.34 6.18 7.16
N THR A 159 0.80 5.55 8.20
CA THR A 159 -0.42 4.76 8.14
C THR A 159 -1.46 5.29 9.09
N GLY A 160 -2.76 5.09 8.80
CA GLY A 160 -3.85 5.64 9.61
C GLY A 160 -4.18 7.11 9.34
N ILE A 161 -3.81 7.63 8.17
CA ILE A 161 -4.08 9.04 7.79
C ILE A 161 -5.59 9.34 7.83
N ALA A 162 -6.42 8.36 7.44
CA ALA A 162 -7.87 8.51 7.42
C ALA A 162 -8.52 8.59 8.83
N SER A 163 -7.76 8.40 9.90
CA SER A 163 -8.23 8.71 11.26
C SER A 163 -8.35 10.21 11.53
N GLY A 164 -7.84 11.06 10.63
CA GLY A 164 -8.00 12.51 10.64
C GLY A 164 -6.95 13.27 11.45
N LYS A 165 -6.37 12.69 12.47
CA LYS A 165 -5.46 13.36 13.41
C LYS A 165 -4.29 14.07 12.74
N VAL A 166 -3.55 13.38 11.89
CA VAL A 166 -2.40 13.95 11.18
C VAL A 166 -2.78 15.07 10.22
N LEU A 167 -4.02 15.08 9.72
CA LEU A 167 -4.51 16.12 8.83
C LEU A 167 -4.75 17.47 9.54
N GLU A 168 -4.77 17.48 10.86
CA GLU A 168 -4.88 18.69 11.70
C GLU A 168 -3.51 19.26 12.11
N LEU A 169 -2.40 18.51 11.81
CA LEU A 169 -1.03 18.86 12.16
C LEU A 169 -0.24 19.39 10.97
N ASP A 170 0.91 20.00 11.25
CA ASP A 170 1.83 20.49 10.23
C ASP A 170 2.70 19.34 9.67
N MET A 171 2.22 18.71 8.59
CA MET A 171 2.95 17.64 7.91
C MET A 171 4.26 18.13 7.30
N LYS A 172 4.33 19.39 6.88
CA LYS A 172 5.54 19.98 6.30
C LYS A 172 6.65 20.10 7.34
N ALA A 173 6.32 20.56 8.54
CA ALA A 173 7.28 20.63 9.65
C ALA A 173 7.83 19.23 10.00
N ALA A 174 6.97 18.23 10.08
CA ALA A 174 7.38 16.85 10.35
C ALA A 174 8.22 16.26 9.19
N SER A 175 7.89 16.53 7.93
CA SER A 175 8.70 16.12 6.78
C SER A 175 10.09 16.75 6.79
N LEU A 176 10.20 18.02 7.17
CA LEU A 176 11.48 18.69 7.36
C LEU A 176 12.28 18.10 8.53
N ALA A 177 11.61 17.69 9.62
CA ALA A 177 12.24 16.98 10.73
C ALA A 177 12.84 15.63 10.29
N VAL A 178 12.13 14.85 9.44
CA VAL A 178 12.67 13.65 8.79
C VAL A 178 13.96 13.96 8.03
N LYS A 179 13.96 14.99 7.22
CA LYS A 179 15.09 15.37 6.37
C LYS A 179 16.30 15.84 7.20
N GLN A 180 16.06 16.58 8.27
CA GLN A 180 17.11 17.03 9.19
C GLN A 180 17.73 15.84 9.93
N GLU A 181 16.91 14.93 10.45
CA GLU A 181 17.38 13.74 11.16
C GLU A 181 18.15 12.79 10.22
N ASN A 182 17.65 12.56 9.01
CA ASN A 182 18.38 11.80 8.00
C ASN A 182 19.78 12.37 7.75
N ARG A 183 19.90 13.69 7.57
CA ARG A 183 21.21 14.34 7.38
C ARG A 183 22.14 14.13 8.58
N ARG A 184 21.62 14.36 9.79
CA ARG A 184 22.38 14.19 11.05
C ARG A 184 22.91 12.75 11.22
N VAL A 185 22.07 11.76 10.93
CA VAL A 185 22.44 10.34 11.07
C VAL A 185 23.40 9.93 9.96
N ALA A 186 23.12 10.33 8.71
CA ALA A 186 23.98 10.04 7.56
C ALA A 186 25.43 10.53 7.78
N GLU A 187 25.59 11.75 8.31
CA GLU A 187 26.92 12.28 8.68
C GLU A 187 27.62 11.42 9.74
N LYS A 188 26.88 10.93 10.75
CA LYS A 188 27.45 10.09 11.81
C LYS A 188 27.94 8.73 11.34
N ILE A 189 27.21 8.11 10.39
CA ILE A 189 27.56 6.78 9.87
C ILE A 189 28.38 6.83 8.58
N GLY A 190 28.70 8.02 8.08
CA GLY A 190 29.58 8.21 6.92
C GLY A 190 28.95 7.92 5.57
N ILE A 191 27.63 8.05 5.44
CA ILE A 191 26.91 7.90 4.15
C ILE A 191 26.40 9.26 3.65
N ARG A 192 25.90 9.28 2.41
CA ARG A 192 25.25 10.47 1.86
C ARG A 192 23.88 10.68 2.49
N PRO A 193 23.45 11.93 2.72
CA PRO A 193 22.03 12.21 3.00
C PRO A 193 21.14 11.74 1.86
N ALA A 194 19.97 11.21 2.19
CA ALA A 194 19.03 10.67 1.23
C ALA A 194 18.56 11.73 0.21
N ALA A 195 18.51 11.35 -1.04
CA ALA A 195 17.99 12.19 -2.10
C ALA A 195 16.47 12.45 -1.96
N ARG A 196 15.76 11.51 -1.37
CA ARG A 196 14.32 11.55 -1.07
C ARG A 196 14.08 10.82 0.24
N THR A 197 13.19 11.35 1.10
CA THR A 197 13.06 10.85 2.48
C THR A 197 11.65 10.45 2.88
N THR A 198 10.61 10.95 2.24
CA THR A 198 9.21 10.77 2.65
C THR A 198 8.35 10.23 1.51
N CYS A 199 7.43 9.34 1.83
CA CYS A 199 6.46 8.76 0.92
C CYS A 199 5.17 8.38 1.68
N VAL A 200 4.17 7.84 1.01
CA VAL A 200 3.07 7.12 1.65
C VAL A 200 2.88 5.79 0.94
N LYS A 201 2.99 4.72 1.71
CA LYS A 201 2.83 3.35 1.27
C LYS A 201 1.46 2.80 1.68
N PRO A 202 0.82 1.94 0.87
CA PRO A 202 -0.26 1.09 1.36
C PRO A 202 0.29 0.10 2.39
N ALA A 203 -0.23 0.15 3.60
CA ALA A 203 0.33 -0.58 4.75
C ALA A 203 -0.57 -1.75 5.15
N GLY A 204 -0.60 -2.83 4.37
CA GLY A 204 -1.45 -3.99 4.65
C GLY A 204 -1.17 -4.63 6.01
N THR A 205 0.04 -5.10 6.25
CA THR A 205 0.42 -5.78 7.50
C THR A 205 0.63 -4.81 8.65
N THR A 206 1.33 -3.69 8.43
CA THR A 206 1.65 -2.72 9.49
C THR A 206 0.38 -2.08 10.06
N SER A 207 -0.57 -1.71 9.21
CA SER A 207 -1.87 -1.15 9.66
C SER A 207 -2.65 -2.12 10.52
N LEU A 208 -2.58 -3.44 10.22
CA LEU A 208 -3.18 -4.49 11.05
C LEU A 208 -2.57 -4.56 12.44
N THR A 209 -1.24 -4.63 12.49
CA THR A 209 -0.51 -4.67 13.75
C THR A 209 -0.78 -3.44 14.61
N LEU A 210 -0.95 -2.27 13.97
CA LEU A 210 -1.22 -1.00 14.65
C LEU A 210 -2.72 -0.74 14.87
N GLY A 211 -3.61 -1.61 14.39
CA GLY A 211 -5.06 -1.45 14.53
C GLY A 211 -5.62 -0.19 13.85
N THR A 212 -5.13 0.14 12.66
CA THR A 212 -5.51 1.36 11.94
C THR A 212 -5.81 1.12 10.46
N SER A 213 -6.25 2.16 9.74
CA SER A 213 -6.44 2.12 8.29
C SER A 213 -5.12 2.10 7.54
N SER A 214 -5.11 1.53 6.34
CA SER A 214 -3.91 1.34 5.52
C SER A 214 -3.47 2.63 4.83
N GLY A 215 -2.30 3.15 5.19
CA GLY A 215 -1.71 4.33 4.56
C GLY A 215 -2.67 5.52 4.54
N ILE A 216 -3.01 6.00 3.33
CA ILE A 216 -3.93 7.12 3.10
C ILE A 216 -5.39 6.69 2.94
N HIS A 217 -5.64 5.36 2.82
CA HIS A 217 -6.97 4.84 2.52
C HIS A 217 -7.94 5.02 3.69
N ALA A 218 -9.21 5.17 3.34
CA ALA A 218 -10.31 5.27 4.28
C ALA A 218 -10.46 4.01 5.14
N TRP A 219 -11.09 4.15 6.30
CA TRP A 219 -11.64 3.04 7.05
C TRP A 219 -12.81 2.42 6.28
N HIS A 220 -13.07 1.13 6.53
CA HIS A 220 -14.14 0.44 5.81
C HIS A 220 -15.52 1.08 6.11
N SER A 221 -15.91 1.11 7.36
CA SER A 221 -17.12 1.79 7.86
C SER A 221 -17.00 2.04 9.37
N ASP A 222 -18.01 2.63 9.99
CA ASP A 222 -18.00 2.88 11.44
C ASP A 222 -17.89 1.58 12.25
N TYR A 223 -18.63 0.55 11.84
CA TYR A 223 -18.61 -0.80 12.40
C TYR A 223 -18.54 -1.82 11.27
N TYR A 224 -17.62 -2.77 11.37
CA TYR A 224 -17.44 -3.78 10.34
C TYR A 224 -16.82 -5.06 10.90
N ILE A 225 -16.96 -6.14 10.16
CA ILE A 225 -16.30 -7.41 10.42
C ILE A 225 -15.11 -7.50 9.49
N ARG A 226 -13.95 -7.73 10.06
CA ARG A 226 -12.76 -8.09 9.32
C ARG A 226 -12.60 -9.60 9.33
N ARG A 227 -12.32 -10.18 8.15
CA ARG A 227 -12.06 -11.61 7.98
C ARG A 227 -10.63 -11.86 7.56
N LEU A 228 -9.99 -12.76 8.27
CA LEU A 228 -8.64 -13.23 8.00
C LEU A 228 -8.71 -14.72 7.66
N ARG A 229 -8.05 -15.13 6.59
CA ARG A 229 -7.93 -16.53 6.22
C ARG A 229 -6.72 -17.15 6.90
N VAL A 230 -6.88 -18.40 7.38
CA VAL A 230 -5.84 -19.16 8.08
C VAL A 230 -5.89 -20.61 7.64
N GLY A 231 -4.74 -21.23 7.45
CA GLY A 231 -4.66 -22.67 7.20
C GLY A 231 -5.06 -23.48 8.43
N LYS A 232 -5.83 -24.55 8.23
CA LYS A 232 -6.25 -25.41 9.35
C LYS A 232 -5.12 -26.23 9.97
N ASN A 233 -3.95 -26.24 9.35
CA ASN A 233 -2.71 -26.82 9.88
C ASN A 233 -1.91 -25.84 10.76
N GLU A 234 -2.24 -24.55 10.76
CA GLU A 234 -1.50 -23.54 11.50
C GLU A 234 -1.81 -23.56 13.01
N ALA A 235 -0.80 -23.28 13.84
CA ALA A 235 -0.92 -23.29 15.30
C ALA A 235 -1.99 -22.33 15.82
N ILE A 236 -2.14 -21.15 15.18
CA ILE A 236 -3.17 -20.18 15.54
C ILE A 236 -4.59 -20.72 15.31
N TYR A 237 -4.83 -21.46 14.23
CA TYR A 237 -6.12 -22.10 13.99
C TYR A 237 -6.45 -23.13 15.08
N ASN A 238 -5.48 -23.99 15.42
CA ASN A 238 -5.66 -25.01 16.44
C ASN A 238 -6.01 -24.38 17.80
N TYR A 239 -5.30 -23.33 18.18
CA TYR A 239 -5.58 -22.58 19.40
C TYR A 239 -6.98 -21.94 19.38
N LEU A 240 -7.30 -21.19 18.33
CA LEU A 240 -8.58 -20.48 18.25
C LEU A 240 -9.76 -21.44 18.12
N SER A 241 -9.65 -22.54 17.38
CA SER A 241 -10.73 -23.52 17.26
C SER A 241 -11.04 -24.22 18.57
N MET A 242 -10.04 -24.37 19.45
CA MET A 242 -10.20 -24.99 20.76
C MET A 242 -10.76 -24.05 21.82
N TYR A 243 -10.28 -22.81 21.88
CA TYR A 243 -10.57 -21.86 22.96
C TYR A 243 -11.51 -20.73 22.57
N HIS A 244 -11.60 -20.41 21.28
CA HIS A 244 -12.37 -19.29 20.71
C HIS A 244 -13.14 -19.71 19.45
N PRO A 245 -13.94 -20.80 19.48
CA PRO A 245 -14.65 -21.28 18.30
C PRO A 245 -15.65 -20.26 17.74
N GLU A 246 -16.07 -19.30 18.54
CA GLU A 246 -16.94 -18.19 18.16
C GLU A 246 -16.32 -17.26 17.09
N LEU A 247 -14.99 -17.29 16.92
CA LEU A 247 -14.26 -16.49 15.94
C LEU A 247 -14.02 -17.21 14.62
N ILE A 248 -14.25 -18.51 14.56
CA ILE A 248 -13.82 -19.36 13.47
C ILE A 248 -15.00 -19.84 12.63
N GLN A 249 -14.86 -19.75 11.32
CA GLN A 249 -15.75 -20.36 10.34
C GLN A 249 -14.93 -21.15 9.32
N ASP A 250 -15.55 -22.17 8.71
CA ASP A 250 -14.95 -22.82 7.54
C ASP A 250 -14.96 -21.85 6.35
N GLU A 251 -13.86 -21.79 5.59
CA GLU A 251 -13.80 -21.01 4.36
C GLU A 251 -14.74 -21.62 3.32
N TYR A 252 -15.51 -20.76 2.62
CA TYR A 252 -16.63 -21.21 1.78
C TYR A 252 -16.19 -22.08 0.59
N PHE A 253 -15.07 -21.74 -0.06
CA PHE A 253 -14.58 -22.49 -1.23
C PHE A 253 -13.59 -23.59 -0.87
N ARG A 254 -12.91 -23.47 0.27
CA ARG A 254 -11.87 -24.38 0.73
C ARG A 254 -12.10 -24.84 2.19
N PRO A 255 -13.26 -25.41 2.51
CA PRO A 255 -13.63 -25.74 3.90
C PRO A 255 -12.77 -26.84 4.52
N HIS A 256 -12.00 -27.60 3.72
CA HIS A 256 -11.20 -28.72 4.20
C HIS A 256 -9.84 -28.30 4.76
N ASP A 257 -9.26 -27.22 4.23
CA ASP A 257 -7.89 -26.82 4.56
C ASP A 257 -7.77 -25.38 5.07
N THR A 258 -8.81 -24.57 4.89
CA THR A 258 -8.80 -23.15 5.23
C THR A 258 -9.97 -22.80 6.15
N ALA A 259 -9.73 -21.94 7.10
CA ALA A 259 -10.72 -21.32 7.98
C ALA A 259 -10.69 -19.80 7.85
N VAL A 260 -11.76 -19.16 8.30
CA VAL A 260 -11.90 -17.70 8.35
C VAL A 260 -12.05 -17.28 9.81
N ILE A 261 -11.21 -16.36 10.23
CA ILE A 261 -11.31 -15.70 11.54
C ILE A 261 -12.10 -14.39 11.36
N GLU A 262 -13.19 -14.23 12.11
CA GLU A 262 -14.02 -13.02 12.10
C GLU A 262 -13.70 -12.13 13.30
N VAL A 263 -13.29 -10.89 13.02
CA VAL A 263 -12.93 -9.92 14.05
C VAL A 263 -13.80 -8.67 13.93
N PRO A 264 -14.64 -8.35 14.91
CA PRO A 264 -15.39 -7.10 14.91
C PRO A 264 -14.45 -5.90 15.07
N GLN A 265 -14.64 -4.89 14.23
CA GLN A 265 -13.83 -3.68 14.19
C GLN A 265 -14.71 -2.45 14.32
N LYS A 266 -14.18 -1.42 14.98
CA LYS A 266 -14.76 -0.07 15.04
C LYS A 266 -13.72 0.93 14.54
N SER A 267 -14.11 1.83 13.64
CA SER A 267 -13.26 2.97 13.28
C SER A 267 -13.24 4.02 14.40
N PRO A 268 -12.19 4.86 14.49
CA PRO A 268 -12.19 6.01 15.38
C PRO A 268 -13.36 6.96 15.09
N ASP A 269 -13.80 7.68 16.11
CA ASP A 269 -14.84 8.68 15.94
C ASP A 269 -14.36 9.77 14.95
N ASN A 270 -15.21 10.17 14.01
CA ASN A 270 -14.93 11.11 12.92
C ASN A 270 -13.87 10.63 11.90
N ALA A 271 -13.54 9.35 11.86
CA ALA A 271 -12.66 8.81 10.84
C ALA A 271 -13.28 8.94 9.43
N ILE A 272 -12.43 9.08 8.43
CA ILE A 272 -12.86 9.07 7.03
C ILE A 272 -13.14 7.62 6.64
N THR A 273 -14.35 7.34 6.18
CA THR A 273 -14.78 6.00 5.76
C THR A 273 -14.88 5.91 4.23
N ARG A 274 -15.00 4.68 3.70
CA ARG A 274 -15.12 4.41 2.25
C ARG A 274 -16.37 5.01 1.59
N SER A 275 -17.24 5.65 2.37
CA SER A 275 -18.35 6.44 1.82
C SER A 275 -17.88 7.71 1.12
N GLU A 276 -16.63 8.14 1.36
CA GLU A 276 -16.04 9.29 0.69
C GLU A 276 -16.10 9.17 -0.85
N SER A 277 -16.06 10.31 -1.53
CA SER A 277 -15.95 10.32 -3.00
C SER A 277 -14.50 10.09 -3.44
N ALA A 278 -14.31 9.59 -4.67
CA ALA A 278 -13.00 9.46 -5.29
C ALA A 278 -12.23 10.79 -5.29
N LEU A 279 -12.90 11.90 -5.56
CA LEU A 279 -12.31 13.24 -5.54
C LEU A 279 -11.86 13.70 -4.15
N GLN A 280 -12.54 13.27 -3.07
CA GLN A 280 -12.09 13.57 -1.71
C GLN A 280 -10.78 12.87 -1.38
N LEU A 281 -10.64 11.61 -1.74
CA LEU A 281 -9.38 10.88 -1.62
C LEU A 281 -8.27 11.51 -2.47
N LEU A 282 -8.54 11.86 -3.72
CA LEU A 282 -7.57 12.50 -4.62
C LEU A 282 -7.11 13.87 -4.09
N LYS A 283 -7.98 14.68 -3.53
CA LYS A 283 -7.61 15.95 -2.87
C LYS A 283 -6.70 15.69 -1.66
N ARG A 284 -6.97 14.64 -0.89
CA ARG A 284 -6.11 14.23 0.22
C ARG A 284 -4.74 13.73 -0.27
N VAL A 285 -4.69 12.95 -1.35
CA VAL A 285 -3.43 12.56 -2.01
C VAL A 285 -2.61 13.78 -2.41
N LYS A 286 -3.23 14.76 -3.07
CA LYS A 286 -2.55 16.02 -3.46
C LYS A 286 -2.00 16.75 -2.23
N ARG A 287 -2.82 16.98 -1.21
CA ARG A 287 -2.39 17.65 0.02
C ARG A 287 -1.21 16.97 0.68
N VAL A 288 -1.27 15.65 0.84
CA VAL A 288 -0.17 14.88 1.46
C VAL A 288 1.08 14.89 0.56
N THR A 289 0.92 14.93 -0.76
CA THR A 289 2.06 15.12 -1.67
C THR A 289 2.73 16.46 -1.43
N GLU A 290 1.96 17.54 -1.35
CA GLU A 290 2.48 18.92 -1.16
C GLU A 290 3.11 19.13 0.22
N GLU A 291 2.49 18.59 1.27
CA GLU A 291 2.87 18.86 2.65
C GLU A 291 3.85 17.83 3.23
N TRP A 292 3.88 16.59 2.72
CA TRP A 292 4.72 15.52 3.25
C TRP A 292 5.80 15.06 2.27
N VAL A 293 5.44 14.75 1.02
CA VAL A 293 6.37 14.14 0.07
C VAL A 293 7.32 15.17 -0.54
N GLN A 294 6.80 16.30 -1.04
CA GLN A 294 7.61 17.33 -1.69
C GLN A 294 8.65 17.96 -0.76
N PRO A 295 8.36 18.28 0.51
CA PRO A 295 9.39 18.84 1.41
C PRO A 295 10.52 17.85 1.71
N GLY A 296 10.25 16.55 1.66
CA GLY A 296 11.24 15.47 1.83
C GLY A 296 12.15 15.25 0.63
N HIS A 297 11.82 15.83 -0.53
CA HIS A 297 12.64 15.75 -1.73
C HIS A 297 13.85 16.67 -1.66
N THR A 298 15.02 16.19 -2.08
CA THR A 298 16.25 16.98 -2.18
C THR A 298 16.81 17.00 -3.59
N THR A 299 16.91 15.84 -4.24
CA THR A 299 17.48 15.70 -5.59
C THR A 299 16.84 14.58 -6.38
N GLY A 300 16.91 14.69 -7.70
CA GLY A 300 16.41 13.73 -8.66
C GLY A 300 15.22 14.26 -9.46
N GLN A 301 14.93 13.61 -10.58
CA GLN A 301 13.90 14.07 -11.53
C GLN A 301 12.46 13.79 -11.03
N ASN A 302 12.30 12.70 -10.26
CA ASN A 302 11.02 12.31 -9.67
C ASN A 302 11.08 12.37 -8.15
N THR A 303 9.99 12.83 -7.51
CA THR A 303 9.77 12.70 -6.07
C THR A 303 9.38 11.26 -5.74
N HIS A 304 9.42 10.89 -4.47
CA HIS A 304 8.59 9.78 -4.00
C HIS A 304 7.10 10.12 -4.20
N ASN A 305 6.23 9.20 -3.88
CA ASN A 305 4.82 9.31 -4.19
C ASN A 305 3.93 9.00 -2.98
N VAL A 306 2.70 9.47 -3.04
CA VAL A 306 1.60 8.97 -2.22
C VAL A 306 0.91 7.87 -3.01
N SER A 307 1.17 6.63 -2.65
CA SER A 307 0.51 5.49 -3.30
C SER A 307 -0.93 5.35 -2.79
N ALA A 308 -1.86 5.30 -3.71
CA ALA A 308 -3.28 5.11 -3.40
C ALA A 308 -4.00 4.36 -4.51
N THR A 309 -5.02 3.59 -4.10
CA THR A 309 -6.03 3.02 -5.00
C THR A 309 -7.31 3.82 -4.85
N ILE A 310 -7.77 4.36 -5.94
CA ILE A 310 -8.96 5.21 -6.01
C ILE A 310 -10.15 4.35 -6.43
N SER A 311 -11.09 4.10 -5.51
CA SER A 311 -12.36 3.44 -5.84
C SER A 311 -13.31 4.45 -6.46
N ILE A 312 -13.78 4.18 -7.69
CA ILE A 312 -14.53 5.12 -8.52
C ILE A 312 -15.94 4.59 -8.72
N LYS A 313 -16.95 5.36 -8.28
CA LYS A 313 -18.36 5.08 -8.56
C LYS A 313 -18.69 5.44 -10.00
N ASP A 314 -19.70 4.81 -10.59
CA ASP A 314 -20.05 4.98 -12.02
C ASP A 314 -20.18 6.43 -12.45
N ALA A 315 -20.75 7.29 -11.62
CA ALA A 315 -20.93 8.71 -11.91
C ALA A 315 -19.65 9.56 -11.78
N GLU A 316 -18.57 9.03 -11.20
CA GLU A 316 -17.37 9.81 -10.88
C GLU A 316 -16.26 9.69 -11.95
N TRP A 317 -16.35 8.73 -12.90
CA TRP A 317 -15.29 8.42 -13.85
C TRP A 317 -14.82 9.65 -14.67
N ILE A 318 -15.74 10.48 -15.10
CA ILE A 318 -15.41 11.67 -15.91
C ILE A 318 -14.64 12.68 -15.07
N ASP A 319 -15.15 13.02 -13.91
CA ASP A 319 -14.56 14.02 -13.03
C ASP A 319 -13.19 13.55 -12.47
N VAL A 320 -13.04 12.26 -12.18
CA VAL A 320 -11.79 11.67 -11.74
C VAL A 320 -10.73 11.73 -12.84
N GLY A 321 -11.10 11.37 -14.09
CA GLY A 321 -10.19 11.46 -15.24
C GLY A 321 -9.69 12.88 -15.49
N GLU A 322 -10.59 13.86 -15.47
CA GLU A 322 -10.21 15.26 -15.61
C GLU A 322 -9.33 15.73 -14.46
N TRP A 323 -9.67 15.39 -13.23
CA TRP A 323 -8.83 15.74 -12.07
C TRP A 323 -7.44 15.12 -12.19
N MET A 324 -7.32 13.87 -12.58
CA MET A 324 -6.03 13.18 -12.74
C MET A 324 -5.19 13.85 -13.83
N TRP A 325 -5.80 14.25 -14.94
CA TRP A 325 -5.11 15.00 -15.98
C TRP A 325 -4.63 16.38 -15.48
N GLU A 326 -5.50 17.15 -14.88
CA GLU A 326 -5.19 18.50 -14.40
C GLU A 326 -4.12 18.51 -13.30
N ASN A 327 -4.14 17.50 -12.42
CA ASN A 327 -3.25 17.38 -11.27
C ASN A 327 -2.08 16.40 -11.50
N ARG A 328 -1.78 16.02 -12.73
CA ARG A 328 -0.73 15.05 -13.08
C ARG A 328 0.67 15.38 -12.55
N ASN A 329 0.89 16.59 -12.06
CA ASN A 329 2.16 17.02 -11.45
C ASN A 329 2.28 16.66 -9.95
N PHE A 330 1.20 16.18 -9.33
CA PHE A 330 1.16 15.88 -7.90
C PHE A 330 1.19 14.39 -7.56
N TYR A 331 1.29 13.53 -8.55
CA TYR A 331 1.46 12.09 -8.34
C TYR A 331 2.38 11.49 -9.42
N ASN A 332 3.05 10.39 -9.08
CA ASN A 332 3.79 9.58 -10.07
C ASN A 332 2.96 8.40 -10.53
N GLY A 333 2.32 7.70 -9.60
CA GLY A 333 1.45 6.59 -9.91
C GLY A 333 0.24 6.55 -8.98
N LEU A 334 -0.90 6.27 -9.56
CA LEU A 334 -2.16 5.99 -8.87
C LEU A 334 -2.83 4.81 -9.56
N SER A 335 -3.43 3.94 -8.77
CA SER A 335 -4.29 2.87 -9.27
C SER A 335 -5.75 3.29 -9.13
N VAL A 336 -6.59 2.81 -10.04
CA VAL A 336 -8.03 3.06 -10.00
C VAL A 336 -8.77 1.74 -10.06
N LEU A 337 -9.89 1.64 -9.35
CA LEU A 337 -10.76 0.48 -9.39
C LEU A 337 -12.23 0.92 -9.47
N PRO A 338 -13.09 0.21 -10.21
CA PRO A 338 -14.52 0.38 -10.06
C PRO A 338 -14.94 0.16 -8.61
N TYR A 339 -15.81 1.01 -8.09
CA TYR A 339 -16.35 0.83 -6.74
C TYR A 339 -17.14 -0.48 -6.67
N SER A 340 -16.87 -1.26 -5.62
CA SER A 340 -17.61 -2.49 -5.34
C SER A 340 -18.13 -2.47 -3.90
N ASP A 341 -19.35 -2.91 -3.71
CA ASP A 341 -19.96 -3.04 -2.37
C ASP A 341 -19.46 -4.28 -1.61
N HIS A 342 -18.56 -5.06 -2.18
CA HIS A 342 -17.99 -6.28 -1.58
C HIS A 342 -19.07 -7.21 -0.95
N THR A 343 -20.13 -7.49 -1.68
CA THR A 343 -21.30 -8.23 -1.17
C THR A 343 -21.22 -9.75 -1.32
N TYR A 344 -20.03 -10.32 -1.57
CA TYR A 344 -19.87 -11.78 -1.67
C TYR A 344 -19.63 -12.43 -0.32
N LYS A 345 -19.92 -13.75 -0.23
CA LYS A 345 -19.74 -14.52 1.00
C LYS A 345 -18.30 -14.44 1.53
N GLN A 346 -18.18 -14.16 2.82
CA GLN A 346 -16.90 -14.06 3.53
C GLN A 346 -15.95 -13.05 2.88
N ALA A 347 -16.47 -11.94 2.38
CA ALA A 347 -15.64 -10.82 1.96
C ALA A 347 -14.67 -10.40 3.09
N PRO A 348 -13.44 -9.98 2.78
CA PRO A 348 -12.45 -9.57 3.80
C PRO A 348 -12.95 -8.51 4.77
N PHE A 349 -13.83 -7.64 4.29
CA PHE A 349 -14.52 -6.62 5.07
C PHE A 349 -16.03 -6.69 4.79
N GLU A 350 -16.82 -6.59 5.84
CA GLU A 350 -18.29 -6.55 5.76
C GLU A 350 -18.84 -5.51 6.72
N ASP A 351 -19.68 -4.60 6.21
CA ASP A 351 -20.40 -3.65 7.06
C ASP A 351 -21.23 -4.38 8.09
N CYS A 352 -21.27 -3.91 9.32
CA CYS A 352 -22.18 -4.44 10.33
C CYS A 352 -22.88 -3.30 11.11
N SER A 353 -24.05 -3.63 11.65
CA SER A 353 -24.74 -2.70 12.53
C SER A 353 -24.06 -2.61 13.90
N LEU A 354 -24.31 -1.53 14.65
CA LEU A 354 -23.84 -1.37 16.02
C LEU A 354 -24.28 -2.56 16.90
N GLU A 355 -25.51 -3.04 16.72
CA GLU A 355 -26.04 -4.16 17.50
C GLU A 355 -25.26 -5.45 17.22
N LYS A 356 -25.00 -5.76 15.93
CA LYS A 356 -24.21 -6.92 15.52
C LYS A 356 -22.78 -6.82 16.06
N PHE A 357 -22.17 -5.63 15.93
CA PHE A 357 -20.85 -5.35 16.49
C PHE A 357 -20.80 -5.61 18.01
N GLN A 358 -21.76 -5.10 18.77
CA GLN A 358 -21.82 -5.28 20.22
C GLN A 358 -22.03 -6.74 20.63
N VAL A 359 -22.87 -7.48 19.91
CA VAL A 359 -23.07 -8.93 20.13
C VAL A 359 -21.76 -9.69 19.94
N LEU A 360 -21.06 -9.44 18.84
CA LEU A 360 -19.77 -10.08 18.55
C LEU A 360 -18.70 -9.68 19.58
N LEU A 361 -18.60 -8.39 19.90
CA LEU A 361 -17.63 -7.91 20.88
C LEU A 361 -17.86 -8.53 22.27
N ASN A 362 -19.10 -8.67 22.70
CA ASN A 362 -19.45 -9.28 23.99
C ASN A 362 -19.22 -10.79 24.01
N SER A 363 -19.14 -11.45 22.87
CA SER A 363 -18.82 -12.88 22.78
C SER A 363 -17.31 -13.16 22.85
N LEU A 364 -16.47 -12.14 22.61
CA LEU A 364 -15.02 -12.30 22.66
C LEU A 364 -14.56 -12.57 24.09
N LYS A 365 -13.64 -13.50 24.22
CA LYS A 365 -12.90 -13.78 25.43
C LYS A 365 -11.47 -13.28 25.27
N ASP A 366 -10.77 -13.12 26.38
CA ASP A 366 -9.36 -12.76 26.35
C ASP A 366 -8.53 -13.83 25.62
N ILE A 367 -7.80 -13.41 24.58
CA ILE A 367 -6.94 -14.29 23.82
C ILE A 367 -5.54 -14.22 24.42
N ASN A 368 -5.07 -15.33 24.97
CA ASN A 368 -3.70 -15.43 25.45
C ASN A 368 -2.80 -16.05 24.37
N THR A 369 -2.11 -15.18 23.65
CA THR A 369 -1.20 -15.59 22.55
C THR A 369 0.02 -16.37 23.04
N GLU A 370 0.38 -16.33 24.32
CA GLU A 370 1.48 -17.14 24.89
C GLU A 370 1.19 -18.65 24.87
N ASN A 371 -0.11 -19.02 24.75
CA ASN A 371 -0.53 -20.40 24.64
C ASN A 371 -0.48 -20.95 23.21
N ILE A 372 -0.13 -20.13 22.22
CA ILE A 372 0.04 -20.58 20.84
C ILE A 372 1.43 -21.18 20.69
N MET A 373 1.50 -22.51 20.55
CA MET A 373 2.76 -23.22 20.37
C MET A 373 2.92 -23.61 18.91
N GLU A 374 3.85 -22.95 18.23
CA GLU A 374 4.29 -23.29 16.88
C GLU A 374 5.53 -24.20 16.99
N ILE A 375 5.40 -25.43 16.50
CA ILE A 375 6.48 -26.43 16.53
C ILE A 375 7.25 -26.40 15.20
N GLU A 376 6.53 -26.22 14.09
CA GLU A 376 7.05 -26.11 12.73
C GLU A 376 6.33 -24.96 12.02
N ASP A 377 7.00 -24.30 11.08
CA ASP A 377 6.38 -23.27 10.24
C ASP A 377 5.66 -23.94 9.05
N ASP A 378 4.36 -24.15 9.22
CA ASP A 378 3.48 -24.74 8.20
C ASP A 378 2.85 -23.69 7.27
N THR A 379 3.29 -22.45 7.34
CA THR A 379 2.74 -21.34 6.54
C THR A 379 2.96 -21.59 5.04
N ASN A 380 1.88 -21.69 4.28
CA ASN A 380 1.93 -21.84 2.82
C ASN A 380 1.39 -20.62 2.09
N LEU A 381 2.28 -19.78 1.60
CA LEU A 381 1.96 -18.54 0.87
C LEU A 381 1.81 -18.73 -0.66
N SER A 382 1.95 -19.97 -1.17
CA SER A 382 1.96 -20.22 -2.63
C SER A 382 0.64 -19.88 -3.34
N GLY A 383 -0.46 -19.83 -2.60
CA GLY A 383 -1.79 -19.44 -3.11
C GLY A 383 -2.15 -17.97 -2.94
N GLU A 384 -1.31 -17.18 -2.29
CA GLU A 384 -1.58 -15.76 -2.08
C GLU A 384 -1.23 -14.95 -3.32
N LEU A 385 -2.16 -14.07 -3.73
CA LEU A 385 -1.92 -13.12 -4.81
C LEU A 385 -0.98 -12.02 -4.33
N ALA A 386 -0.02 -11.63 -5.17
CA ALA A 386 0.76 -10.42 -4.96
C ALA A 386 -0.20 -9.22 -4.95
N CYS A 387 0.13 -8.18 -4.18
CA CYS A 387 -0.68 -6.97 -4.09
C CYS A 387 -1.11 -6.49 -5.47
N SER A 388 -2.39 -6.58 -5.79
CA SER A 388 -2.97 -5.97 -6.94
C SER A 388 -3.64 -4.66 -6.51
N GLY A 389 -3.11 -3.54 -6.99
CA GLY A 389 -3.79 -2.26 -6.93
C GLY A 389 -4.03 -1.67 -5.53
N GLY A 390 -3.04 -1.68 -4.63
CA GLY A 390 -3.06 -0.82 -3.45
C GLY A 390 -3.81 -1.34 -2.22
N SER A 391 -4.53 -2.45 -2.28
CA SER A 391 -4.88 -3.22 -1.09
C SER A 391 -4.23 -4.60 -1.19
N CYS A 392 -3.44 -4.96 -0.19
CA CYS A 392 -2.89 -6.32 -0.06
C CYS A 392 -3.97 -7.38 0.23
N GLU A 393 -5.24 -7.08 0.01
CA GLU A 393 -6.37 -7.86 0.49
C GLU A 393 -7.50 -8.00 -0.52
N ILE A 394 -7.23 -7.86 -1.79
CA ILE A 394 -8.24 -8.21 -2.80
C ILE A 394 -8.02 -9.66 -3.20
N PHE A 395 -8.89 -10.50 -2.73
CA PHE A 395 -9.45 -11.82 -3.05
C PHE A 395 -9.47 -12.78 -1.90
#